data_2e8b2919dd7289a685302a60ebc78fa5
#
_entry.id   2e8b2919dd7289a685302a60ebc78fa5
#
_cell.length_a   1.000
_cell.length_b   1.000
_cell.length_c   1.000
_cell.angle_alpha   90.00
_cell.angle_beta   90.00
_cell.angle_gamma   90.00
#
_symmetry.space_group_name_H-M   'P 1'
#
loop_
_entity.id
_entity.type
_entity.pdbx_description
1 polymer ?
#
loop_
_entity_poly.entity_id
_entity_poly.type
_entity_poly.pdbx_seq_one_letter_code
_entity_poly.pdbx_strand_id
1 'polypeptide(L)'
;MTNAAPSPLAAGSPVTRDAVPVGSADRASTVAFAGVGRTFASGVGKRADAPRPVLRDVTITAEAGEVVAILGTSGCGKSTLLRIAAGLDHPTAGSVLIDGTPVDGIDPRTAFGFQEPRLLPWRTIAANVALGLPKRTPAAEGRARVAELLELVGLADFAEHRPREVSGGMAQRASLARALARRPGVLLLDEPFGALDALTRLKMQDLLLAIHLAAPTTILLVTHDVDEALQLADRVILLGREEGHPGSTIAQIVTVPGNRPRDRGSAELAELRGRLLDGLGIDRHGLARGDQRLPSIPHFPY
;
A
#
# COMPACT_ATOMS: atom_id res chain seq x y z
N MET A 1 47.98 23.53 -42.22
CA MET A 1 47.57 22.40 -41.39
C MET A 1 46.76 22.97 -40.22
N THR A 2 45.48 23.06 -40.42
CA THR A 2 44.52 23.75 -39.49
C THR A 2 43.83 22.67 -38.68
N ASN A 3 44.07 22.69 -37.39
CA ASN A 3 43.51 21.72 -36.42
C ASN A 3 42.11 22.19 -36.00
N ALA A 4 41.08 21.48 -36.42
CA ALA A 4 39.68 21.75 -36.03
C ALA A 4 39.37 20.94 -34.77
N ALA A 5 38.98 21.65 -33.70
CA ALA A 5 38.47 21.09 -32.46
C ALA A 5 37.03 20.53 -32.66
N PRO A 6 36.66 19.44 -31.98
CA PRO A 6 35.30 18.90 -32.07
C PRO A 6 34.31 19.74 -31.27
N SER A 7 33.15 20.02 -31.87
CA SER A 7 31.98 20.65 -31.22
C SER A 7 31.45 19.81 -30.08
N PRO A 8 30.93 20.45 -29.00
CA PRO A 8 30.26 19.73 -27.91
C PRO A 8 28.90 19.20 -28.33
N LEU A 9 28.65 17.95 -27.97
CA LEU A 9 27.32 17.30 -28.10
C LEU A 9 26.24 18.09 -27.34
N ALA A 10 25.18 18.43 -28.05
CA ALA A 10 24.02 19.10 -27.50
C ALA A 10 23.40 18.24 -26.40
N ALA A 11 23.32 18.79 -25.20
CA ALA A 11 22.56 18.24 -24.10
C ALA A 11 21.07 18.16 -24.48
N GLY A 12 20.52 16.96 -24.51
CA GLY A 12 19.10 16.74 -24.75
C GLY A 12 18.28 17.42 -23.67
N SER A 13 17.38 18.30 -24.09
CA SER A 13 16.38 18.94 -23.22
C SER A 13 15.58 17.88 -22.49
N PRO A 14 15.24 18.08 -21.18
CA PRO A 14 14.34 17.20 -20.48
C PRO A 14 12.96 17.25 -21.15
N VAL A 15 12.47 16.10 -21.57
CA VAL A 15 11.08 15.95 -22.03
C VAL A 15 10.19 16.23 -20.82
N THR A 16 9.67 17.46 -20.74
CA THR A 16 8.55 17.78 -19.88
C THR A 16 7.36 17.00 -20.41
N ARG A 17 7.07 15.86 -19.76
CA ARG A 17 5.78 15.20 -19.93
C ARG A 17 4.74 16.14 -19.35
N ASP A 18 3.94 16.74 -20.20
CA ASP A 18 2.75 17.46 -19.79
C ASP A 18 1.94 16.57 -18.85
N ALA A 19 1.70 17.07 -17.63
CA ALA A 19 0.87 16.39 -16.65
C ALA A 19 -0.53 16.25 -17.26
N VAL A 20 -0.95 15.02 -17.50
CA VAL A 20 -2.31 14.70 -17.95
C VAL A 20 -3.28 15.29 -16.92
N PRO A 21 -4.21 16.18 -17.29
CA PRO A 21 -5.17 16.73 -16.36
C PRO A 21 -6.07 15.59 -15.86
N VAL A 22 -5.81 15.12 -14.64
CA VAL A 22 -6.73 14.26 -13.90
C VAL A 22 -7.96 15.12 -13.62
N GLY A 23 -9.05 14.82 -14.31
CA GLY A 23 -10.32 15.56 -14.13
C GLY A 23 -10.68 15.64 -12.65
N SER A 24 -11.38 16.69 -12.24
CA SER A 24 -11.71 17.08 -10.86
C SER A 24 -11.77 15.89 -9.92
N ALA A 25 -10.68 15.65 -9.21
CA ALA A 25 -10.56 14.56 -8.24
C ALA A 25 -11.63 14.73 -7.17
N ASP A 26 -12.34 13.70 -6.87
CA ASP A 26 -13.08 13.63 -5.62
C ASP A 26 -12.10 13.98 -4.51
N ARG A 27 -12.47 14.90 -3.66
CA ARG A 27 -11.62 15.49 -2.62
C ARG A 27 -11.07 14.37 -1.74
N ALA A 28 -9.77 14.37 -1.43
CA ALA A 28 -9.20 13.48 -0.45
C ALA A 28 -9.97 13.56 0.87
N SER A 29 -10.19 12.41 1.51
CA SER A 29 -11.02 12.28 2.72
C SER A 29 -10.15 11.95 3.93
N THR A 30 -10.50 12.45 5.11
CA THR A 30 -9.87 12.02 6.37
C THR A 30 -10.30 10.62 6.75
N VAL A 31 -9.41 9.86 7.42
CA VAL A 31 -9.74 8.55 8.00
C VAL A 31 -9.33 8.53 9.46
N ALA A 32 -10.31 8.40 10.35
CA ALA A 32 -10.06 8.34 11.78
C ALA A 32 -10.41 6.95 12.34
N PHE A 33 -9.47 6.37 13.07
CA PHE A 33 -9.66 5.18 13.90
C PHE A 33 -9.82 5.66 15.34
N ALA A 34 -10.96 5.36 15.96
CA ALA A 34 -11.28 5.79 17.32
C ALA A 34 -11.44 4.57 18.23
N GLY A 35 -10.36 4.19 18.94
CA GLY A 35 -10.35 3.07 19.87
C GLY A 35 -10.64 1.71 19.21
N VAL A 36 -10.19 1.50 17.97
CA VAL A 36 -10.53 0.31 17.20
C VAL A 36 -9.92 -0.94 17.82
N GLY A 37 -10.78 -1.87 18.20
CA GLY A 37 -10.45 -3.22 18.64
C GLY A 37 -11.10 -4.27 17.74
N ARG A 38 -10.41 -5.42 17.57
CA ARG A 38 -10.96 -6.56 16.83
C ARG A 38 -10.59 -7.86 17.51
N THR A 39 -11.62 -8.58 17.94
CA THR A 39 -11.49 -9.92 18.50
C THR A 39 -12.30 -10.88 17.62
N PHE A 40 -11.65 -11.94 17.15
CA PHE A 40 -12.34 -13.00 16.40
C PHE A 40 -12.91 -14.02 17.38
N ALA A 41 -14.19 -14.36 17.20
CA ALA A 41 -14.81 -15.46 17.93
C ALA A 41 -14.18 -16.80 17.46
N SER A 42 -13.98 -17.70 18.36
CA SER A 42 -13.61 -19.07 18.04
C SER A 42 -14.75 -19.81 17.36
N GLY A 43 -14.41 -20.76 16.49
CA GLY A 43 -15.39 -21.50 15.68
C GLY A 43 -16.53 -22.14 16.49
N VAL A 44 -17.65 -22.31 15.81
CA VAL A 44 -18.84 -23.02 16.32
C VAL A 44 -18.53 -24.53 16.37
N GLY A 45 -18.40 -25.12 17.58
CA GLY A 45 -18.20 -26.57 17.75
C GLY A 45 -17.69 -26.94 19.15
N LYS A 46 -17.63 -28.23 19.48
CA LYS A 46 -17.23 -28.78 20.79
C LYS A 46 -15.80 -28.46 21.25
N ARG A 47 -15.01 -27.75 20.46
CA ARG A 47 -13.73 -27.13 20.81
C ARG A 47 -13.80 -25.65 20.46
N ALA A 48 -14.55 -24.87 21.25
CA ALA A 48 -14.48 -23.41 21.20
C ALA A 48 -13.11 -23.00 21.79
N ASP A 49 -12.14 -22.68 20.94
CA ASP A 49 -10.91 -22.02 21.36
C ASP A 49 -11.25 -20.65 21.99
N ALA A 50 -10.41 -20.12 22.86
CA ALA A 50 -10.64 -18.80 23.46
C ALA A 50 -10.72 -17.70 22.36
N PRO A 51 -11.54 -16.65 22.57
CA PRO A 51 -11.60 -15.51 21.64
C PRO A 51 -10.19 -14.99 21.36
N ARG A 52 -9.88 -14.72 20.07
CA ARG A 52 -8.56 -14.28 19.64
C ARG A 52 -8.57 -12.76 19.40
N PRO A 53 -8.08 -11.96 20.35
CA PRO A 53 -7.86 -10.54 20.13
C PRO A 53 -6.74 -10.32 19.10
N VAL A 54 -7.02 -9.50 18.08
CA VAL A 54 -6.08 -9.15 17.01
C VAL A 54 -5.69 -7.69 17.09
N LEU A 55 -6.65 -6.79 17.30
CA LEU A 55 -6.43 -5.36 17.50
C LEU A 55 -7.01 -4.92 18.83
N ARG A 56 -6.34 -3.95 19.47
CA ARG A 56 -6.74 -3.36 20.73
C ARG A 56 -6.46 -1.86 20.68
N ASP A 57 -7.50 -1.07 20.93
CA ASP A 57 -7.43 0.40 21.14
C ASP A 57 -6.55 1.16 20.13
N VAL A 58 -6.76 0.89 18.83
CA VAL A 58 -6.05 1.60 17.77
C VAL A 58 -6.72 2.94 17.55
N THR A 59 -6.01 4.03 17.90
CA THR A 59 -6.50 5.41 17.78
C THR A 59 -5.52 6.25 16.97
N ILE A 60 -5.93 6.66 15.77
CA ILE A 60 -5.15 7.52 14.87
C ILE A 60 -6.05 8.15 13.82
N THR A 61 -5.67 9.33 13.35
CA THR A 61 -6.26 9.98 12.18
C THR A 61 -5.23 10.10 11.07
N ALA A 62 -5.59 9.69 9.87
CA ALA A 62 -4.92 10.04 8.63
C ALA A 62 -5.62 11.28 8.04
N GLU A 63 -4.87 12.35 7.85
CA GLU A 63 -5.39 13.60 7.32
C GLU A 63 -5.69 13.49 5.82
N ALA A 64 -6.56 14.37 5.31
CA ALA A 64 -6.90 14.37 3.89
C ALA A 64 -5.67 14.59 3.01
N GLY A 65 -5.41 13.67 2.09
CA GLY A 65 -4.23 13.69 1.22
C GLY A 65 -2.94 13.18 1.88
N GLU A 66 -2.99 12.68 3.10
CA GLU A 66 -1.83 12.09 3.76
C GLU A 66 -1.60 10.64 3.30
N VAL A 67 -0.33 10.24 3.20
CA VAL A 67 0.08 8.85 3.01
C VAL A 67 0.58 8.29 4.34
N VAL A 68 -0.13 7.33 4.90
CA VAL A 68 0.23 6.67 6.15
C VAL A 68 0.60 5.21 5.87
N ALA A 69 1.83 4.82 6.20
CA ALA A 69 2.25 3.42 6.13
C ALA A 69 2.04 2.72 7.47
N ILE A 70 1.62 1.46 7.41
CA ILE A 70 1.39 0.61 8.57
C ILE A 70 2.36 -0.57 8.49
N LEU A 71 3.33 -0.57 9.38
CA LEU A 71 4.31 -1.65 9.57
C LEU A 71 3.94 -2.52 10.78
N GLY A 72 4.53 -3.69 10.86
CA GLY A 72 4.38 -4.61 12.00
C GLY A 72 4.67 -6.04 11.60
N THR A 73 4.88 -6.90 12.58
CA THR A 73 5.16 -8.33 12.38
C THR A 73 3.99 -9.06 11.70
N SER A 74 4.26 -10.22 11.11
CA SER A 74 3.20 -11.03 10.50
C SER A 74 2.12 -11.39 11.53
N GLY A 75 0.86 -11.26 11.15
CA GLY A 75 -0.28 -11.60 12.02
C GLY A 75 -0.58 -10.57 13.13
N CYS A 76 0.03 -9.38 13.14
CA CYS A 76 -0.28 -8.33 14.12
C CYS A 76 -1.59 -7.55 13.82
N GLY A 77 -2.27 -7.81 12.70
CA GLY A 77 -3.58 -7.20 12.41
C GLY A 77 -3.58 -6.08 11.38
N LYS A 78 -2.49 -5.79 10.66
CA LYS A 78 -2.41 -4.73 9.63
C LYS A 78 -3.52 -4.84 8.59
N SER A 79 -3.64 -5.98 7.94
CA SER A 79 -4.70 -6.23 6.94
C SER A 79 -6.11 -6.20 7.55
N THR A 80 -6.24 -6.58 8.83
CA THR A 80 -7.52 -6.48 9.55
C THR A 80 -7.91 -5.03 9.74
N LEU A 81 -6.97 -4.17 10.17
CA LEU A 81 -7.20 -2.74 10.32
C LEU A 81 -7.62 -2.09 9.00
N LEU A 82 -6.93 -2.44 7.91
CA LEU A 82 -7.27 -1.94 6.57
C LEU A 82 -8.66 -2.39 6.10
N ARG A 83 -9.03 -3.67 6.37
CA ARG A 83 -10.35 -4.21 6.01
C ARG A 83 -11.48 -3.54 6.80
N ILE A 84 -11.24 -3.19 8.06
CA ILE A 84 -12.21 -2.43 8.85
C ILE A 84 -12.39 -1.02 8.25
N ALA A 85 -11.30 -0.34 7.86
CA ALA A 85 -11.38 0.96 7.18
C ALA A 85 -12.12 0.90 5.84
N ALA A 86 -12.07 -0.24 5.15
CA ALA A 86 -12.81 -0.46 3.90
C ALA A 86 -14.28 -0.85 4.10
N GLY A 87 -14.73 -1.08 5.34
CA GLY A 87 -16.04 -1.65 5.63
C GLY A 87 -16.20 -3.11 5.18
N LEU A 88 -15.09 -3.83 5.01
CA LEU A 88 -15.04 -5.26 4.66
C LEU A 88 -15.04 -6.16 5.90
N ASP A 89 -14.78 -5.58 7.06
CA ASP A 89 -14.86 -6.21 8.38
C ASP A 89 -15.36 -5.16 9.38
N HIS A 90 -15.86 -5.61 10.54
CA HIS A 90 -16.39 -4.73 11.57
C HIS A 90 -15.50 -4.76 12.82
N PRO A 91 -15.25 -3.62 13.47
CA PRO A 91 -14.57 -3.58 14.75
C PRO A 91 -15.46 -4.24 15.83
N THR A 92 -14.85 -4.85 16.85
CA THR A 92 -15.57 -5.33 18.05
C THR A 92 -15.64 -4.26 19.13
N ALA A 93 -14.80 -3.23 19.02
CA ALA A 93 -14.80 -2.04 19.87
C ALA A 93 -14.31 -0.84 19.04
N GLY A 94 -14.76 0.35 19.43
CA GLY A 94 -14.42 1.59 18.72
C GLY A 94 -15.12 1.70 17.36
N SER A 95 -14.64 2.62 16.53
CA SER A 95 -15.21 2.88 15.19
C SER A 95 -14.16 3.44 14.25
N VAL A 96 -14.44 3.30 12.94
CA VAL A 96 -13.71 4.02 11.88
C VAL A 96 -14.63 5.06 11.28
N LEU A 97 -14.10 6.26 11.05
CA LEU A 97 -14.84 7.35 10.45
C LEU A 97 -14.11 7.82 9.18
N ILE A 98 -14.88 8.15 8.13
CA ILE A 98 -14.39 8.85 6.94
C ILE A 98 -15.10 10.19 6.88
N ASP A 99 -14.34 11.30 6.90
CA ASP A 99 -14.86 12.68 7.02
C ASP A 99 -15.88 12.82 8.16
N GLY A 100 -15.59 12.23 9.34
CA GLY A 100 -16.46 12.25 10.51
C GLY A 100 -17.68 11.33 10.44
N THR A 101 -17.91 10.63 9.33
CA THR A 101 -19.03 9.71 9.16
C THR A 101 -18.58 8.28 9.46
N PRO A 102 -19.24 7.53 10.37
CA PRO A 102 -18.89 6.14 10.65
C PRO A 102 -18.98 5.25 9.40
N VAL A 103 -18.02 4.36 9.27
CA VAL A 103 -18.00 3.34 8.21
C VAL A 103 -18.90 2.18 8.64
N ASP A 104 -19.99 2.01 7.89
CA ASP A 104 -20.94 0.88 8.05
C ASP A 104 -21.10 0.17 6.70
N GLY A 105 -20.24 -0.83 6.47
CA GLY A 105 -20.13 -1.51 5.17
C GLY A 105 -19.24 -0.77 4.17
N ILE A 106 -19.33 -1.17 2.90
CA ILE A 106 -18.44 -0.67 1.82
C ILE A 106 -18.75 0.80 1.50
N ASP A 107 -17.80 1.67 1.81
CA ASP A 107 -17.91 3.11 1.52
C ASP A 107 -17.50 3.41 0.06
N PRO A 108 -18.34 4.12 -0.72
CA PRO A 108 -18.01 4.48 -2.09
C PRO A 108 -16.80 5.40 -2.23
N ARG A 109 -16.41 6.13 -1.20
CA ARG A 109 -15.20 6.97 -1.17
C ARG A 109 -13.92 6.16 -1.08
N THR A 110 -13.98 4.86 -0.75
CA THR A 110 -12.81 4.01 -0.61
C THR A 110 -12.55 3.14 -1.84
N ALA A 111 -11.27 2.84 -2.10
CA ALA A 111 -10.86 1.74 -2.96
C ALA A 111 -9.83 0.88 -2.24
N PHE A 112 -9.88 -0.44 -2.49
CA PHE A 112 -9.04 -1.42 -1.83
C PHE A 112 -8.17 -2.16 -2.85
N GLY A 113 -6.84 -2.12 -2.67
CA GLY A 113 -5.87 -2.98 -3.34
C GLY A 113 -5.48 -4.13 -2.43
N PHE A 114 -5.87 -5.35 -2.81
CA PHE A 114 -5.58 -6.56 -2.04
C PHE A 114 -4.14 -7.03 -2.27
N GLN A 115 -3.59 -7.75 -1.31
CA GLN A 115 -2.29 -8.42 -1.40
C GLN A 115 -2.23 -9.38 -2.60
N GLU A 116 -3.28 -10.18 -2.79
CA GLU A 116 -3.49 -10.93 -4.02
C GLU A 116 -4.26 -10.07 -5.03
N PRO A 117 -3.96 -10.15 -6.34
CA PRO A 117 -4.61 -9.33 -7.37
C PRO A 117 -6.13 -9.48 -7.44
N ARG A 118 -6.67 -10.65 -7.09
CA ARG A 118 -8.10 -10.99 -7.11
C ARG A 118 -8.80 -10.55 -8.40
N LEU A 119 -8.14 -10.76 -9.53
CA LEU A 119 -8.74 -10.53 -10.84
C LEU A 119 -9.74 -11.64 -11.16
N LEU A 120 -10.82 -11.29 -11.86
CA LEU A 120 -11.79 -12.27 -12.34
C LEU A 120 -11.17 -13.04 -13.50
N PRO A 121 -10.94 -14.38 -13.39
CA PRO A 121 -10.16 -15.13 -14.38
C PRO A 121 -10.82 -15.27 -15.74
N TRP A 122 -12.14 -15.07 -15.83
CA TRP A 122 -12.92 -15.12 -17.07
C TRP A 122 -13.04 -13.77 -17.78
N ARG A 123 -12.52 -12.67 -17.20
CA ARG A 123 -12.52 -11.34 -17.80
C ARG A 123 -11.12 -10.99 -18.31
N THR A 124 -11.06 -10.11 -19.31
CA THR A 124 -9.79 -9.52 -19.76
C THR A 124 -9.22 -8.58 -18.71
N ILE A 125 -7.95 -8.18 -18.84
CA ILE A 125 -7.30 -7.20 -17.98
C ILE A 125 -8.05 -5.86 -18.00
N ALA A 126 -8.40 -5.37 -19.20
CA ALA A 126 -9.20 -4.14 -19.34
C ALA A 126 -10.57 -4.27 -18.65
N ALA A 127 -11.26 -5.40 -18.83
CA ALA A 127 -12.55 -5.63 -18.19
C ALA A 127 -12.44 -5.77 -16.66
N ASN A 128 -11.31 -6.26 -16.13
CA ASN A 128 -11.03 -6.27 -14.70
C ASN A 128 -10.81 -4.84 -14.15
N VAL A 129 -10.04 -4.01 -14.85
CA VAL A 129 -9.83 -2.60 -14.47
C VAL A 129 -11.16 -1.83 -14.51
N ALA A 130 -11.99 -2.07 -15.53
CA ALA A 130 -13.30 -1.44 -15.67
C ALA A 130 -14.25 -1.70 -14.49
N LEU A 131 -14.07 -2.80 -13.73
CA LEU A 131 -14.84 -3.06 -12.50
C LEU A 131 -14.64 -2.00 -11.41
N GLY A 132 -13.53 -1.29 -11.46
CA GLY A 132 -13.23 -0.18 -10.54
C GLY A 132 -13.96 1.11 -10.87
N LEU A 133 -14.49 1.27 -12.05
CA LEU A 133 -15.18 2.50 -12.46
C LEU A 133 -16.41 2.78 -11.59
N PRO A 134 -16.70 4.05 -11.29
CA PRO A 134 -17.93 4.44 -10.60
C PRO A 134 -19.17 3.95 -11.36
N LYS A 135 -20.20 3.56 -10.60
CA LYS A 135 -21.51 3.24 -11.19
C LYS A 135 -22.01 4.45 -12.00
N ARG A 136 -22.53 4.21 -13.19
CA ARG A 136 -23.05 5.22 -14.14
C ARG A 136 -21.98 6.02 -14.91
N THR A 137 -20.70 5.62 -14.87
CA THR A 137 -19.70 6.19 -15.79
C THR A 137 -20.14 5.97 -17.24
N PRO A 138 -20.23 7.01 -18.10
CA PRO A 138 -20.56 6.87 -19.51
C PRO A 138 -19.57 5.90 -20.20
N ALA A 139 -20.07 5.06 -21.11
CA ALA A 139 -19.25 4.00 -21.69
C ALA A 139 -17.98 4.52 -22.42
N ALA A 140 -18.07 5.67 -23.09
CA ALA A 140 -16.93 6.28 -23.78
C ALA A 140 -15.87 6.77 -22.76
N GLU A 141 -16.30 7.48 -21.71
CA GLU A 141 -15.42 7.95 -20.64
C GLU A 141 -14.78 6.77 -19.89
N GLY A 142 -15.56 5.75 -19.57
CA GLY A 142 -15.06 4.54 -18.91
C GLY A 142 -13.98 3.83 -19.73
N ARG A 143 -14.18 3.69 -21.04
CA ARG A 143 -13.15 3.10 -21.93
C ARG A 143 -11.88 3.93 -21.98
N ALA A 144 -12.01 5.26 -22.10
CA ALA A 144 -10.87 6.17 -22.09
C ALA A 144 -10.08 6.09 -20.79
N ARG A 145 -10.78 6.09 -19.64
CA ARG A 145 -10.15 5.95 -18.32
C ARG A 145 -9.43 4.62 -18.13
N VAL A 146 -10.01 3.52 -18.58
CA VAL A 146 -9.37 2.20 -18.52
C VAL A 146 -8.11 2.17 -19.38
N ALA A 147 -8.17 2.70 -20.61
CA ALA A 147 -7.00 2.77 -21.50
C ALA A 147 -5.87 3.62 -20.88
N GLU A 148 -6.19 4.80 -20.34
CA GLU A 148 -5.25 5.67 -19.64
C GLU A 148 -4.57 4.93 -18.46
N LEU A 149 -5.34 4.23 -17.64
CA LEU A 149 -4.81 3.50 -16.49
C LEU A 149 -3.93 2.31 -16.91
N LEU A 150 -4.31 1.61 -17.98
CA LEU A 150 -3.50 0.51 -18.51
C LEU A 150 -2.18 1.01 -19.08
N GLU A 151 -2.19 2.13 -19.78
CA GLU A 151 -0.96 2.80 -20.24
C GLU A 151 -0.08 3.18 -19.04
N LEU A 152 -0.67 3.79 -18.02
CA LEU A 152 0.00 4.26 -16.83
C LEU A 152 0.73 3.13 -16.07
N VAL A 153 0.10 1.94 -15.96
CA VAL A 153 0.71 0.78 -15.31
C VAL A 153 1.52 -0.11 -16.26
N GLY A 154 1.71 0.31 -17.53
CA GLY A 154 2.46 -0.41 -18.55
C GLY A 154 1.82 -1.76 -18.93
N LEU A 155 0.50 -1.76 -19.13
CA LEU A 155 -0.28 -2.94 -19.50
C LEU A 155 -1.18 -2.70 -20.73
N ALA A 156 -0.95 -1.63 -21.50
CA ALA A 156 -1.76 -1.31 -22.68
C ALA A 156 -1.83 -2.48 -23.68
N ASP A 157 -0.68 -3.09 -24.01
CA ASP A 157 -0.58 -4.23 -24.94
C ASP A 157 -1.23 -5.52 -24.42
N PHE A 158 -1.53 -5.57 -23.11
CA PHE A 158 -2.13 -6.72 -22.44
C PHE A 158 -3.62 -6.52 -22.10
N ALA A 159 -4.23 -5.44 -22.60
CA ALA A 159 -5.62 -5.07 -22.29
C ALA A 159 -6.60 -6.22 -22.50
N GLU A 160 -6.47 -6.96 -23.61
CA GLU A 160 -7.36 -8.06 -24.01
C GLU A 160 -6.94 -9.43 -23.46
N HIS A 161 -5.77 -9.52 -22.79
CA HIS A 161 -5.33 -10.77 -22.16
C HIS A 161 -6.15 -11.08 -20.91
N ARG A 162 -6.23 -12.37 -20.57
CA ARG A 162 -6.85 -12.84 -19.32
C ARG A 162 -5.80 -12.98 -18.20
N PRO A 163 -6.20 -12.99 -16.92
CA PRO A 163 -5.28 -13.11 -15.79
C PRO A 163 -4.31 -14.28 -15.86
N ARG A 164 -4.71 -15.42 -16.44
CA ARG A 164 -3.84 -16.60 -16.63
C ARG A 164 -2.75 -16.43 -17.70
N GLU A 165 -2.86 -15.40 -18.52
CA GLU A 165 -1.97 -15.12 -19.66
C GLU A 165 -0.93 -14.05 -19.34
N VAL A 166 -0.94 -13.54 -18.10
CA VAL A 166 -0.04 -12.48 -17.60
C VAL A 166 0.72 -12.96 -16.36
N SER A 167 1.86 -12.33 -16.08
CA SER A 167 2.63 -12.64 -14.87
C SER A 167 1.93 -12.15 -13.59
N GLY A 168 2.32 -12.68 -12.41
CA GLY A 168 1.78 -12.23 -11.12
C GLY A 168 1.99 -10.73 -10.89
N GLY A 169 3.15 -10.18 -11.27
CA GLY A 169 3.41 -8.75 -11.20
C GLY A 169 2.53 -7.92 -12.14
N MET A 170 2.22 -8.41 -13.34
CA MET A 170 1.27 -7.77 -14.25
C MET A 170 -0.14 -7.79 -13.67
N ALA A 171 -0.56 -8.90 -13.09
CA ALA A 171 -1.86 -9.02 -12.42
C ALA A 171 -1.96 -8.04 -11.23
N GLN A 172 -0.87 -7.86 -10.47
CA GLN A 172 -0.83 -6.90 -9.35
C GLN A 172 -0.96 -5.46 -9.86
N ARG A 173 -0.27 -5.09 -10.95
CA ARG A 173 -0.40 -3.78 -11.59
C ARG A 173 -1.83 -3.53 -12.10
N ALA A 174 -2.48 -4.52 -12.69
CA ALA A 174 -3.88 -4.44 -13.11
C ALA A 174 -4.84 -4.26 -11.91
N SER A 175 -4.56 -4.92 -10.78
CA SER A 175 -5.33 -4.74 -9.53
C SER A 175 -5.20 -3.31 -8.98
N LEU A 176 -4.00 -2.72 -9.02
CA LEU A 176 -3.78 -1.32 -8.65
C LEU A 176 -4.53 -0.37 -9.60
N ALA A 177 -4.45 -0.59 -10.91
CA ALA A 177 -5.19 0.19 -11.90
C ALA A 177 -6.72 0.12 -11.65
N ARG A 178 -7.25 -1.07 -11.28
CA ARG A 178 -8.66 -1.23 -10.90
C ARG A 178 -9.02 -0.39 -9.66
N ALA A 179 -8.18 -0.35 -8.64
CA ALA A 179 -8.41 0.48 -7.47
C ALA A 179 -8.43 1.99 -7.82
N LEU A 180 -7.49 2.42 -8.66
CA LEU A 180 -7.37 3.81 -9.13
C LEU A 180 -8.51 4.22 -10.08
N ALA A 181 -9.14 3.26 -10.78
CA ALA A 181 -10.26 3.54 -11.68
C ALA A 181 -11.45 4.16 -10.95
N ARG A 182 -11.59 3.90 -9.64
CA ARG A 182 -12.66 4.42 -8.80
C ARG A 182 -12.54 5.91 -8.50
N ARG A 183 -11.35 6.53 -8.66
CA ARG A 183 -11.03 7.89 -8.20
C ARG A 183 -11.38 8.07 -6.71
N PRO A 184 -10.82 7.24 -5.83
CA PRO A 184 -11.22 7.22 -4.43
C PRO A 184 -10.71 8.43 -3.66
N GLY A 185 -11.45 8.89 -2.64
CA GLY A 185 -10.97 9.84 -1.64
C GLY A 185 -9.98 9.18 -0.66
N VAL A 186 -10.11 7.84 -0.46
CA VAL A 186 -9.24 7.02 0.38
C VAL A 186 -8.81 5.76 -0.39
N LEU A 187 -7.51 5.56 -0.55
CA LEU A 187 -6.91 4.38 -1.18
C LEU A 187 -6.28 3.49 -0.10
N LEU A 188 -6.77 2.28 0.02
CA LEU A 188 -6.35 1.29 1.01
C LEU A 188 -5.54 0.20 0.30
N LEU A 189 -4.26 0.06 0.60
CA LEU A 189 -3.34 -0.83 -0.09
C LEU A 189 -2.74 -1.86 0.88
N ASP A 190 -3.04 -3.14 0.65
CA ASP A 190 -2.53 -4.25 1.45
C ASP A 190 -1.39 -4.95 0.70
N GLU A 191 -0.13 -4.65 1.04
CA GLU A 191 1.10 -5.16 0.42
C GLU A 191 1.11 -5.08 -1.13
N PRO A 192 0.84 -3.89 -1.71
CA PRO A 192 0.54 -3.77 -3.15
C PRO A 192 1.72 -4.10 -4.07
N PHE A 193 2.95 -4.11 -3.54
CA PHE A 193 4.16 -4.32 -4.33
C PHE A 193 4.90 -5.61 -3.99
N GLY A 194 4.36 -6.44 -3.08
CA GLY A 194 5.01 -7.65 -2.57
C GLY A 194 5.34 -8.69 -3.66
N ALA A 195 4.50 -8.81 -4.69
CA ALA A 195 4.67 -9.77 -5.79
C ALA A 195 5.52 -9.22 -6.97
N LEU A 196 6.08 -8.00 -6.86
CA LEU A 196 6.84 -7.36 -7.93
C LEU A 196 8.35 -7.61 -7.78
N ASP A 197 9.05 -7.76 -8.92
CA ASP A 197 10.50 -7.68 -8.93
C ASP A 197 11.00 -6.29 -8.52
N ALA A 198 12.27 -6.18 -8.11
CA ALA A 198 12.82 -4.95 -7.54
C ALA A 198 12.66 -3.73 -8.45
N LEU A 199 12.96 -3.86 -9.76
CA LEU A 199 12.88 -2.72 -10.69
C LEU A 199 11.43 -2.30 -10.94
N THR A 200 10.53 -3.26 -11.14
CA THR A 200 9.10 -3.00 -11.32
C THR A 200 8.50 -2.38 -10.07
N ARG A 201 8.90 -2.85 -8.87
CA ARG A 201 8.49 -2.28 -7.59
C ARG A 201 8.85 -0.80 -7.49
N LEU A 202 10.10 -0.42 -7.78
CA LEU A 202 10.53 0.98 -7.77
C LEU A 202 9.70 1.84 -8.74
N LYS A 203 9.49 1.37 -9.97
CA LYS A 203 8.67 2.09 -10.97
C LYS A 203 7.23 2.28 -10.50
N MET A 204 6.65 1.28 -9.81
CA MET A 204 5.28 1.37 -9.31
C MET A 204 5.15 2.26 -8.08
N GLN A 205 6.16 2.31 -7.22
CA GLN A 205 6.25 3.26 -6.12
C GLN A 205 6.29 4.70 -6.66
N ASP A 206 7.19 4.97 -7.62
CA ASP A 206 7.31 6.28 -8.26
C ASP A 206 6.01 6.68 -8.97
N LEU A 207 5.34 5.71 -9.62
CA LEU A 207 4.03 5.93 -10.25
C LEU A 207 2.94 6.29 -9.22
N LEU A 208 2.86 5.55 -8.10
CA LEU A 208 1.89 5.87 -7.04
C LEU A 208 2.11 7.28 -6.49
N LEU A 209 3.38 7.67 -6.28
CA LEU A 209 3.73 9.02 -5.87
C LEU A 209 3.33 10.08 -6.91
N ALA A 210 3.60 9.84 -8.19
CA ALA A 210 3.24 10.77 -9.27
C ALA A 210 1.71 10.97 -9.35
N ILE A 211 0.93 9.89 -9.22
CA ILE A 211 -0.54 9.95 -9.19
C ILE A 211 -1.01 10.73 -7.96
N HIS A 212 -0.45 10.43 -6.79
CA HIS A 212 -0.82 11.10 -5.54
C HIS A 212 -0.48 12.60 -5.56
N LEU A 213 0.66 13.00 -6.13
CA LEU A 213 1.03 14.42 -6.28
C LEU A 213 0.12 15.16 -7.27
N ALA A 214 -0.30 14.50 -8.34
CA ALA A 214 -1.20 15.08 -9.35
C ALA A 214 -2.65 15.20 -8.84
N ALA A 215 -3.10 14.25 -8.03
CA ALA A 215 -4.44 14.20 -7.46
C ALA A 215 -4.36 13.64 -6.03
N PRO A 216 -4.17 14.50 -5.02
CA PRO A 216 -4.03 14.07 -3.64
C PRO A 216 -5.19 13.18 -3.19
N THR A 217 -4.85 11.98 -2.73
CA THR A 217 -5.77 10.96 -2.21
C THR A 217 -5.19 10.49 -0.88
N THR A 218 -6.00 10.31 0.13
CA THR A 218 -5.52 9.73 1.40
C THR A 218 -5.16 8.27 1.18
N ILE A 219 -3.93 7.88 1.52
CA ILE A 219 -3.45 6.52 1.30
C ILE A 219 -3.11 5.86 2.63
N LEU A 220 -3.73 4.71 2.91
CA LEU A 220 -3.29 3.81 3.97
C LEU A 220 -2.60 2.61 3.31
N LEU A 221 -1.29 2.48 3.54
CA LEU A 221 -0.43 1.47 2.93
C LEU A 221 0.04 0.47 3.99
N VAL A 222 -0.36 -0.77 3.88
CA VAL A 222 0.24 -1.87 4.65
C VAL A 222 1.41 -2.42 3.88
N THR A 223 2.56 -2.52 4.53
CA THR A 223 3.75 -3.16 3.98
C THR A 223 4.58 -3.82 5.09
N HIS A 224 5.46 -4.73 4.71
CA HIS A 224 6.51 -5.28 5.57
C HIS A 224 7.89 -4.70 5.22
N ASP A 225 7.98 -3.90 4.16
CA ASP A 225 9.21 -3.27 3.68
C ASP A 225 9.34 -1.86 4.28
N VAL A 226 10.35 -1.68 5.14
CA VAL A 226 10.62 -0.40 5.82
C VAL A 226 11.06 0.66 4.83
N ASP A 227 11.84 0.30 3.81
CA ASP A 227 12.31 1.25 2.80
C ASP A 227 11.14 1.76 1.95
N GLU A 228 10.17 0.89 1.63
CA GLU A 228 8.93 1.28 0.96
C GLU A 228 8.13 2.28 1.80
N ALA A 229 7.94 1.98 3.09
CA ALA A 229 7.23 2.89 4.00
C ALA A 229 7.90 4.27 4.08
N LEU A 230 9.24 4.32 4.20
CA LEU A 230 10.00 5.56 4.26
C LEU A 230 9.99 6.35 2.96
N GLN A 231 9.91 5.68 1.81
CA GLN A 231 9.84 6.37 0.52
C GLN A 231 8.47 6.99 0.25
N LEU A 232 7.39 6.30 0.63
CA LEU A 232 6.04 6.64 0.23
C LEU A 232 5.28 7.46 1.27
N ALA A 233 5.46 7.19 2.57
CA ALA A 233 4.60 7.71 3.61
C ALA A 233 5.04 9.07 4.18
N ASP A 234 4.08 9.87 4.64
CA ASP A 234 4.29 11.04 5.48
C ASP A 234 4.49 10.62 6.93
N ARG A 235 3.74 9.60 7.38
CA ARG A 235 3.89 8.96 8.69
C ARG A 235 3.91 7.44 8.55
N VAL A 236 4.72 6.84 9.40
CA VAL A 236 4.80 5.39 9.56
C VAL A 236 4.27 5.01 10.94
N ILE A 237 3.31 4.09 10.96
CA ILE A 237 2.74 3.52 12.17
C ILE A 237 3.30 2.12 12.35
N LEU A 238 3.84 1.84 13.51
CA LEU A 238 4.25 0.49 13.88
C LEU A 238 3.18 -0.13 14.76
N LEU A 239 2.53 -1.18 14.27
CA LEU A 239 1.65 -2.03 15.07
C LEU A 239 2.48 -3.09 15.79
N GLY A 240 2.31 -3.17 17.10
CA GLY A 240 3.00 -4.10 17.97
C GLY A 240 2.09 -4.68 19.04
N ARG A 241 2.58 -5.74 19.69
CA ARG A 241 1.94 -6.31 20.87
C ARG A 241 2.63 -5.76 22.12
N GLU A 242 1.85 -5.46 23.11
CA GLU A 242 2.30 -5.09 24.45
C GLU A 242 2.32 -6.32 25.33
N GLU A 243 3.39 -6.50 26.10
CA GLU A 243 3.52 -7.64 27.01
C GLU A 243 2.37 -7.62 28.05
N GLY A 244 1.77 -8.80 28.27
CA GLY A 244 0.63 -8.94 29.18
C GLY A 244 -0.72 -8.46 28.62
N HIS A 245 -0.77 -7.86 27.41
CA HIS A 245 -2.01 -7.36 26.83
C HIS A 245 -2.30 -8.06 25.49
N PRO A 246 -3.40 -8.81 25.36
CA PRO A 246 -3.74 -9.49 24.12
C PRO A 246 -4.22 -8.49 23.06
N GLY A 247 -3.84 -8.75 21.79
CA GLY A 247 -4.09 -7.85 20.66
C GLY A 247 -2.96 -6.84 20.43
N SER A 248 -2.87 -6.37 19.19
CA SER A 248 -1.88 -5.36 18.79
C SER A 248 -2.47 -3.96 18.91
N THR A 249 -1.62 -3.02 19.27
CA THR A 249 -1.95 -1.59 19.34
C THR A 249 -0.86 -0.79 18.59
N ILE A 250 -0.97 0.53 18.56
CA ILE A 250 0.08 1.39 18.02
C ILE A 250 1.24 1.44 19.00
N ALA A 251 2.36 0.83 18.65
CA ALA A 251 3.58 0.84 19.45
C ALA A 251 4.41 2.11 19.21
N GLN A 252 4.40 2.63 17.97
CA GLN A 252 5.16 3.81 17.59
C GLN A 252 4.51 4.51 16.39
N ILE A 253 4.66 5.85 16.36
CA ILE A 253 4.36 6.68 15.19
C ILE A 253 5.61 7.47 14.86
N VAL A 254 6.01 7.44 13.58
CA VAL A 254 7.18 8.15 13.07
C VAL A 254 6.75 9.06 11.92
N THR A 255 7.04 10.35 12.02
CA THR A 255 6.91 11.28 10.88
C THR A 255 8.15 11.14 10.01
N VAL A 256 7.95 10.99 8.71
CA VAL A 256 9.04 10.85 7.74
C VAL A 256 9.34 12.23 7.16
N PRO A 257 10.53 12.78 7.38
CA PRO A 257 10.91 14.10 6.90
C PRO A 257 11.17 14.11 5.39
N GLY A 258 11.23 15.33 4.84
CA GLY A 258 11.59 15.61 3.46
C GLY A 258 10.44 15.48 2.46
N ASN A 259 10.58 16.24 1.37
CA ASN A 259 9.63 16.21 0.28
C ASN A 259 9.80 14.96 -0.59
N ARG A 260 8.72 14.50 -1.19
CA ARG A 260 8.74 13.38 -2.15
C ARG A 260 9.01 13.87 -3.58
N PRO A 261 9.75 13.14 -4.42
CA PRO A 261 10.45 11.88 -4.12
C PRO A 261 11.65 12.11 -3.18
N ARG A 262 11.85 11.21 -2.20
CA ARG A 262 12.94 11.28 -1.24
C ARG A 262 14.21 10.65 -1.78
N ASP A 263 15.36 11.17 -1.36
CA ASP A 263 16.65 10.54 -1.66
C ASP A 263 16.81 9.24 -0.87
N ARG A 264 16.88 8.11 -1.60
CA ARG A 264 17.06 6.77 -1.02
C ARG A 264 18.41 6.61 -0.29
N GLY A 265 19.38 7.47 -0.58
CA GLY A 265 20.70 7.51 0.06
C GLY A 265 20.78 8.42 1.29
N SER A 266 19.68 9.07 1.68
CA SER A 266 19.66 10.00 2.81
C SER A 266 20.06 9.33 4.12
N ALA A 267 21.04 9.93 4.84
CA ALA A 267 21.45 9.47 6.16
C ALA A 267 20.31 9.55 7.19
N GLU A 268 19.44 10.54 7.06
CA GLU A 268 18.27 10.71 7.92
C GLU A 268 17.26 9.54 7.76
N LEU A 269 17.01 9.11 6.51
CA LEU A 269 16.17 7.94 6.25
C LEU A 269 16.84 6.65 6.74
N ALA A 270 18.17 6.54 6.63
CA ALA A 270 18.91 5.40 7.16
C ALA A 270 18.80 5.28 8.68
N GLU A 271 18.81 6.42 9.41
CA GLU A 271 18.59 6.44 10.86
C GLU A 271 17.16 6.04 11.23
N LEU A 272 16.15 6.58 10.51
CA LEU A 272 14.75 6.20 10.68
C LEU A 272 14.51 4.72 10.41
N ARG A 273 15.15 4.18 9.37
CA ARG A 273 15.13 2.74 9.07
C ARG A 273 15.63 1.92 10.26
N GLY A 274 16.78 2.30 10.85
CA GLY A 274 17.32 1.63 12.04
C GLY A 274 16.32 1.62 13.20
N ARG A 275 15.68 2.75 13.48
CA ARG A 275 14.68 2.86 14.55
C ARG A 275 13.44 2.00 14.30
N LEU A 276 12.95 1.95 13.05
CA LEU A 276 11.80 1.12 12.69
C LEU A 276 12.13 -0.37 12.75
N LEU A 277 13.32 -0.79 12.32
CA LEU A 277 13.79 -2.16 12.46
C LEU A 277 13.91 -2.59 13.92
N ASP A 278 14.48 -1.74 14.78
CA ASP A 278 14.53 -1.97 16.23
C ASP A 278 13.12 -2.15 16.83
N GLY A 279 12.16 -1.32 16.41
CA GLY A 279 10.75 -1.42 16.80
C GLY A 279 10.05 -2.69 16.32
N LEU A 280 10.51 -3.26 15.19
CA LEU A 280 10.06 -4.56 14.67
C LEU A 280 10.73 -5.76 15.38
N GLY A 281 11.66 -5.52 16.30
CA GLY A 281 12.43 -6.55 17.00
C GLY A 281 13.59 -7.11 16.18
N ILE A 282 14.00 -6.41 15.13
CA ILE A 282 15.16 -6.74 14.28
C ILE A 282 16.30 -5.82 14.71
N ASP A 283 17.44 -6.39 15.14
CA ASP A 283 18.59 -5.59 15.51
C ASP A 283 19.27 -4.97 14.27
N ARG A 284 20.21 -4.04 14.50
CA ARG A 284 20.93 -3.34 13.41
C ARG A 284 21.78 -4.27 12.54
N HIS A 285 22.03 -5.50 12.99
CA HIS A 285 22.78 -6.53 12.27
C HIS A 285 21.83 -7.53 11.57
N GLY A 286 20.52 -7.30 11.59
CA GLY A 286 19.51 -8.13 10.94
C GLY A 286 19.12 -9.40 11.71
N LEU A 287 19.52 -9.51 12.99
CA LEU A 287 19.16 -10.66 13.84
C LEU A 287 17.83 -10.37 14.54
N ALA A 288 16.89 -11.31 14.45
CA ALA A 288 15.61 -11.23 15.19
C ALA A 288 15.86 -11.38 16.69
N ARG A 289 15.41 -10.40 17.48
CA ARG A 289 15.44 -10.51 18.94
C ARG A 289 14.45 -11.60 19.38
N GLY A 290 14.94 -12.74 19.80
CA GLY A 290 14.10 -13.83 20.32
C GLY A 290 14.64 -15.23 20.10
N ASP A 291 15.59 -15.43 19.22
CA ASP A 291 16.16 -16.76 18.98
C ASP A 291 17.69 -16.73 19.16
N GLN A 292 18.15 -16.76 20.44
CA GLN A 292 19.57 -16.92 20.77
C GLN A 292 20.10 -18.34 20.54
N ARG A 293 19.31 -19.20 19.89
CA ARG A 293 19.77 -20.51 19.43
C ARG A 293 19.88 -20.49 17.92
N LEU A 294 21.07 -20.15 17.42
CA LEU A 294 21.44 -20.56 16.07
C LEU A 294 21.18 -22.07 15.97
N PRO A 295 20.38 -22.55 15.02
CA PRO A 295 20.28 -23.98 14.81
C PRO A 295 21.70 -24.50 14.54
N SER A 296 22.14 -25.51 15.32
CA SER A 296 23.40 -26.18 15.09
C SER A 296 23.38 -26.69 13.65
N ILE A 297 24.26 -26.13 12.81
CA ILE A 297 24.43 -26.61 11.44
C ILE A 297 24.79 -28.09 11.54
N PRO A 298 23.99 -29.03 10.97
CA PRO A 298 24.36 -30.41 10.96
C PRO A 298 25.71 -30.55 10.25
N HIS A 299 26.70 -31.11 10.92
CA HIS A 299 27.95 -31.54 10.27
C HIS A 299 27.56 -32.65 9.28
N PHE A 300 27.59 -32.35 7.98
CA PHE A 300 27.58 -33.37 6.95
C PHE A 300 29.02 -33.90 6.85
N PRO A 301 29.28 -35.17 7.19
CA PRO A 301 30.58 -35.78 6.85
C PRO A 301 30.63 -35.98 5.34
N TYR A 302 31.73 -35.57 4.73
CA TYR A 302 32.06 -35.81 3.33
C TYR A 302 32.25 -37.32 3.08
#